data_8bdad07692e05913f11118cf6dd95671
#
_entry.id   8bdad07692e05913f11118cf6dd95671
#
_cell.length_a   1.000
_cell.length_b   1.000
_cell.length_c   1.000
_cell.angle_alpha   90.00
_cell.angle_beta   90.00
_cell.angle_gamma   90.00
#
_symmetry.space_group_name_H-M   'P 1'
#
loop_
_entity.id
_entity.type
_entity.pdbx_description
1 polymer ?
#
loop_
_entity_poly.entity_id
_entity_poly.type
_entity_poly.pdbx_seq_one_letter_code
_entity_poly.pdbx_strand_id
1 'polypeptide(L)'
;MRKIYIYENEGKCQINEFFLKSNPKIQKKLRYQLEYIRDKHNGFTEPHVKHFTIEKYRRLYELRVKAAGTMVRVIFYDKDGEVLLIYAFYKRDRKDTEKALETSLKILNSISDTNGDIDSSYKRELVLR
;
A
#
# COMPACT_ATOMS: atom_id res chain seq x y z
N MET A 1 6.51 16.25 -4.57
CA MET A 1 5.56 15.12 -4.57
C MET A 1 6.20 13.88 -4.02
N ARG A 2 5.42 13.06 -3.32
CA ARG A 2 5.89 11.73 -2.93
C ARG A 2 6.04 10.85 -4.17
N LYS A 3 7.00 9.96 -4.13
CA LYS A 3 7.15 8.92 -5.16
C LYS A 3 6.43 7.67 -4.68
N ILE A 4 5.71 7.02 -5.58
CA ILE A 4 4.97 5.80 -5.25
C ILE A 4 5.59 4.63 -6.00
N TYR A 5 5.97 3.61 -5.25
CA TYR A 5 6.51 2.36 -5.77
C TYR A 5 5.58 1.21 -5.45
N ILE A 6 5.60 0.18 -6.25
CA ILE A 6 4.89 -1.08 -5.98
C ILE A 6 5.92 -2.18 -5.74
N TYR A 7 5.63 -3.04 -4.77
CA TYR A 7 6.44 -4.20 -4.50
C TYR A 7 6.35 -5.20 -5.66
N GLU A 8 7.50 -5.67 -6.11
CA GLU A 8 7.62 -6.65 -7.18
C GLU A 8 8.73 -7.64 -6.81
N ASN A 9 8.48 -8.93 -7.04
CA ASN A 9 9.45 -9.97 -6.80
C ASN A 9 9.45 -10.94 -7.97
N GLU A 10 10.58 -11.02 -8.68
CA GLU A 10 10.77 -11.91 -9.83
C GLU A 10 9.65 -11.75 -10.87
N GLY A 11 9.31 -10.52 -11.19
CA GLY A 11 8.27 -10.22 -12.17
C GLY A 11 6.84 -10.35 -11.64
N LYS A 12 6.66 -10.78 -10.41
CA LYS A 12 5.34 -10.90 -9.79
C LYS A 12 5.01 -9.66 -8.97
N CYS A 13 3.83 -9.09 -9.22
CA CYS A 13 3.36 -7.89 -8.54
C CYS A 13 1.90 -8.08 -8.11
N GLN A 14 1.68 -8.36 -6.83
CA GLN A 14 0.35 -8.57 -6.27
C GLN A 14 -0.52 -7.33 -6.41
N ILE A 15 0.06 -6.14 -6.21
CA ILE A 15 -0.66 -4.86 -6.34
C ILE A 15 -1.23 -4.72 -7.75
N ASN A 16 -0.42 -4.97 -8.77
CA ASN A 16 -0.85 -4.86 -10.17
C ASN A 16 -1.91 -5.91 -10.52
N GLU A 17 -1.71 -7.14 -10.09
CA GLU A 17 -2.69 -8.21 -10.30
C GLU A 17 -4.03 -7.89 -9.65
N PHE A 18 -4.00 -7.41 -8.42
CA PHE A 18 -5.20 -7.00 -7.70
C PHE A 18 -5.94 -5.89 -8.46
N PHE A 19 -5.22 -4.86 -8.88
CA PHE A 19 -5.79 -3.74 -9.61
C PHE A 19 -6.45 -4.20 -10.92
N LEU A 20 -5.77 -5.01 -11.71
CA LEU A 20 -6.28 -5.48 -12.99
C LEU A 20 -7.53 -6.35 -12.86
N LYS A 21 -7.65 -7.09 -11.75
CA LYS A 21 -8.82 -7.94 -11.47
C LYS A 21 -9.98 -7.19 -10.82
N SER A 22 -9.75 -5.96 -10.37
CA SER A 22 -10.78 -5.16 -9.72
C SER A 22 -11.76 -4.59 -10.74
N ASN A 23 -12.99 -4.31 -10.30
CA ASN A 23 -13.96 -3.67 -11.19
C ASN A 23 -13.57 -2.21 -11.44
N PRO A 24 -14.12 -1.59 -12.53
CA PRO A 24 -13.75 -0.22 -12.92
C PRO A 24 -14.01 0.84 -11.85
N LYS A 25 -15.02 0.68 -11.01
CA LYS A 25 -15.31 1.64 -9.94
C LYS A 25 -14.22 1.61 -8.87
N ILE A 26 -13.77 0.42 -8.51
CA ILE A 26 -12.67 0.24 -7.55
C ILE A 26 -11.38 0.80 -8.15
N GLN A 27 -11.08 0.49 -9.41
CA GLN A 27 -9.89 1.00 -10.10
C GLN A 27 -9.85 2.52 -10.08
N LYS A 28 -10.97 3.16 -10.41
CA LYS A 28 -11.07 4.62 -10.43
C LYS A 28 -10.84 5.22 -9.04
N LYS A 29 -11.48 4.64 -8.02
CA LYS A 29 -11.36 5.13 -6.64
C LYS A 29 -9.95 4.92 -6.10
N LEU A 30 -9.33 3.79 -6.42
CA LEU A 30 -7.96 3.51 -6.02
C LEU A 30 -6.99 4.51 -6.64
N ARG A 31 -7.13 4.81 -7.94
CA ARG A 31 -6.33 5.86 -8.60
C ARG A 31 -6.48 7.20 -7.89
N TYR A 32 -7.72 7.57 -7.56
CA TYR A 32 -7.98 8.83 -6.87
C TYR A 32 -7.24 8.88 -5.53
N GLN A 33 -7.32 7.81 -4.75
CA GLN A 33 -6.64 7.76 -3.45
C GLN A 33 -5.12 7.75 -3.59
N LEU A 34 -4.57 7.11 -4.61
CA LEU A 34 -3.13 7.14 -4.87
C LEU A 34 -2.67 8.55 -5.26
N GLU A 35 -3.44 9.26 -6.09
CA GLU A 35 -3.16 10.66 -6.40
C GLU A 35 -3.20 11.52 -5.13
N TYR A 36 -4.16 11.26 -4.25
CA TYR A 36 -4.30 11.98 -2.99
C TYR A 36 -3.03 11.82 -2.13
N ILE A 37 -2.54 10.60 -1.92
CA ILE A 37 -1.35 10.38 -1.09
C ILE A 37 -0.05 10.79 -1.77
N ARG A 38 -0.05 10.92 -3.09
CA ARG A 38 1.13 11.41 -3.82
C ARG A 38 1.42 12.87 -3.53
N ASP A 39 0.40 13.65 -3.24
CA ASP A 39 0.57 15.06 -2.88
C ASP A 39 1.08 15.18 -1.44
N LYS A 40 2.28 15.75 -1.29
CA LYS A 40 2.90 15.95 0.02
C LYS A 40 2.11 16.86 0.97
N HIS A 41 1.23 17.70 0.42
CA HIS A 41 0.38 18.56 1.23
C HIS A 41 -0.70 17.76 1.98
N ASN A 42 -1.01 16.55 1.50
CA ASN A 42 -1.94 15.66 2.16
C ASN A 42 -1.19 14.78 3.16
N GLY A 43 -1.66 14.76 4.40
CA GLY A 43 -1.10 13.87 5.42
C GLY A 43 -1.64 12.45 5.29
N PHE A 44 -0.98 11.52 5.96
CA PHE A 44 -1.48 10.16 6.08
C PHE A 44 -2.47 10.07 7.24
N THR A 45 -3.68 10.56 7.02
CA THR A 45 -4.71 10.70 8.06
C THR A 45 -6.03 10.04 7.68
N GLU A 46 -6.79 9.63 8.69
CA GLU A 46 -8.13 9.11 8.47
C GLU A 46 -9.03 10.20 7.88
N PRO A 47 -10.01 9.82 7.08
CA PRO A 47 -10.47 8.46 6.78
C PRO A 47 -9.71 7.76 5.65
N HIS A 48 -8.82 8.45 4.95
CA HIS A 48 -8.14 7.92 3.75
C HIS A 48 -7.00 6.97 4.08
N VAL A 49 -6.28 7.25 5.16
CA VAL A 49 -5.11 6.48 5.57
C VAL A 49 -5.17 6.21 7.06
N LYS A 50 -4.86 4.99 7.44
CA LYS A 50 -4.68 4.61 8.85
C LYS A 50 -3.21 4.28 9.09
N HIS A 51 -2.63 4.85 10.14
CA HIS A 51 -1.33 4.44 10.65
C HIS A 51 -1.54 3.42 11.77
N PHE A 52 -0.86 2.29 11.69
CA PHE A 52 -0.96 1.26 12.72
C PHE A 52 -0.12 1.63 13.93
N THR A 53 -0.74 1.63 15.12
CA THR A 53 -0.09 2.06 16.37
C THR A 53 0.45 0.90 17.18
N ILE A 54 0.06 -0.34 16.88
CA ILE A 54 0.66 -1.53 17.47
C ILE A 54 2.14 -1.57 17.10
N GLU A 55 3.02 -1.69 18.08
CA GLU A 55 4.46 -1.56 17.89
C GLU A 55 4.99 -2.45 16.76
N LYS A 56 4.52 -3.69 16.69
CA LYS A 56 4.93 -4.65 15.66
C LYS A 56 4.72 -4.12 14.24
N TYR A 57 3.63 -3.36 14.01
CA TYR A 57 3.22 -2.88 12.70
C TYR A 57 3.38 -1.37 12.52
N ARG A 58 4.08 -0.71 13.42
CA ARG A 58 4.18 0.76 13.46
C ARG A 58 4.78 1.38 12.21
N ARG A 59 5.55 0.62 11.43
CA ARG A 59 6.10 1.10 10.17
C ARG A 59 5.09 1.06 9.01
N LEU A 60 3.93 0.45 9.21
CA LEU A 60 2.96 0.20 8.17
C LEU A 60 1.78 1.16 8.24
N TYR A 61 1.26 1.47 7.06
CA TYR A 61 0.06 2.27 6.86
C TYR A 61 -0.94 1.49 6.02
N GLU A 62 -2.19 1.88 6.11
CA GLU A 62 -3.26 1.28 5.33
C GLU A 62 -3.98 2.36 4.53
N LEU A 63 -3.92 2.27 3.21
CA LEU A 63 -4.73 3.09 2.32
C LEU A 63 -6.12 2.49 2.24
N ARG A 64 -7.15 3.31 2.46
CA ARG A 64 -8.54 2.88 2.52
C ARG A 64 -9.30 3.32 1.29
N VAL A 65 -9.94 2.36 0.62
CA VAL A 65 -10.78 2.62 -0.54
C VAL A 65 -12.13 1.94 -0.32
N LYS A 66 -13.21 2.70 -0.51
CA LYS A 66 -14.57 2.16 -0.45
C LYS A 66 -15.27 2.52 -1.75
N ALA A 67 -15.69 1.52 -2.49
CA ALA A 67 -16.37 1.70 -3.76
C ALA A 67 -17.30 0.51 -4.04
N ALA A 68 -18.47 0.78 -4.58
CA ALA A 68 -19.46 -0.23 -4.96
C ALA A 68 -19.81 -1.18 -3.78
N GLY A 69 -19.87 -0.65 -2.55
CA GLY A 69 -20.16 -1.46 -1.36
C GLY A 69 -19.02 -2.34 -0.89
N THR A 70 -17.86 -2.24 -1.52
CA THR A 70 -16.70 -3.07 -1.21
C THR A 70 -15.63 -2.22 -0.54
N MET A 71 -15.00 -2.79 0.49
CA MET A 71 -13.87 -2.17 1.17
C MET A 71 -12.58 -2.79 0.65
N VAL A 72 -11.72 -1.92 0.09
CA VAL A 72 -10.39 -2.30 -0.38
C VAL A 72 -9.36 -1.63 0.50
N ARG A 73 -8.30 -2.35 0.81
CA ARG A 73 -7.18 -1.86 1.61
C ARG A 73 -5.87 -2.13 0.91
N VAL A 74 -4.93 -1.19 1.03
CA VAL A 74 -3.57 -1.38 0.53
C VAL A 74 -2.60 -1.06 1.66
N ILE A 75 -1.81 -2.04 2.07
CA ILE A 75 -0.78 -1.84 3.08
C ILE A 75 0.44 -1.22 2.40
N PHE A 76 0.96 -0.15 2.98
CA PHE A 76 2.14 0.52 2.43
C PHE A 76 3.11 0.98 3.52
N TYR A 77 4.32 1.27 3.08
CA TYR A 77 5.42 1.78 3.88
C TYR A 77 5.86 3.11 3.29
N ASP A 78 6.19 4.06 4.14
CA ASP A 78 6.73 5.36 3.70
C ASP A 78 8.05 5.63 4.39
N LYS A 79 9.05 6.01 3.61
CA LYS A 79 10.30 6.54 4.12
C LYS A 79 10.65 7.80 3.33
N ASP A 80 10.64 8.92 4.02
CA ASP A 80 11.08 10.22 3.48
C ASP A 80 10.41 10.60 2.15
N GLY A 81 9.13 10.29 2.03
CA GLY A 81 8.36 10.63 0.85
C GLY A 81 8.42 9.59 -0.27
N GLU A 82 9.08 8.45 -0.03
CA GLU A 82 9.03 7.30 -0.93
C GLU A 82 8.06 6.28 -0.34
N VAL A 83 6.94 6.10 -1.02
CA VAL A 83 5.86 5.20 -0.61
C VAL A 83 6.02 3.88 -1.34
N LEU A 84 6.02 2.77 -0.60
CA LEU A 84 6.02 1.43 -1.19
C LEU A 84 4.70 0.74 -0.91
N LEU A 85 3.92 0.49 -1.95
CA LEU A 85 2.69 -0.31 -1.85
C LEU A 85 3.08 -1.78 -1.80
N ILE A 86 2.68 -2.47 -0.73
CA ILE A 86 3.17 -3.83 -0.46
C ILE A 86 2.11 -4.89 -0.80
N TYR A 87 0.87 -4.69 -0.34
CA TYR A 87 -0.15 -5.73 -0.45
C TYR A 87 -1.55 -5.12 -0.47
N ALA A 88 -2.38 -5.54 -1.41
CA ALA A 88 -3.77 -5.09 -1.56
C ALA A 88 -4.73 -6.24 -1.27
N PHE A 89 -5.87 -5.93 -0.66
CA PHE A 89 -6.84 -6.97 -0.30
C PHE A 89 -8.24 -6.39 -0.15
N TYR A 90 -9.23 -7.26 -0.26
CA TYR A 90 -10.61 -6.94 0.09
C TYR A 90 -10.81 -7.19 1.58
N LYS A 91 -11.27 -6.18 2.30
CA LYS A 91 -11.50 -6.31 3.74
C LYS A 91 -12.96 -6.70 4.00
N ARG A 92 -13.14 -7.87 4.61
CA ARG A 92 -14.43 -8.38 5.05
C ARG A 92 -14.52 -8.38 6.56
N ASP A 93 -13.41 -8.70 7.24
CA ASP A 93 -13.35 -8.71 8.70
C ASP A 93 -11.95 -8.36 9.20
N ARG A 94 -11.79 -8.34 10.54
CA ARG A 94 -10.50 -7.99 11.17
C ARG A 94 -9.39 -8.95 10.80
N LYS A 95 -9.70 -10.23 10.61
CA LYS A 95 -8.69 -11.24 10.28
C LYS A 95 -8.02 -10.98 8.94
N ASP A 96 -8.75 -10.42 7.99
CA ASP A 96 -8.16 -10.05 6.69
C ASP A 96 -7.04 -9.04 6.88
N THR A 97 -7.25 -8.01 7.72
CA THR A 97 -6.24 -7.01 8.02
C THR A 97 -5.05 -7.62 8.75
N GLU A 98 -5.28 -8.48 9.74
CA GLU A 98 -4.21 -9.12 10.49
C GLU A 98 -3.30 -9.96 9.58
N LYS A 99 -3.89 -10.74 8.68
CA LYS A 99 -3.14 -11.54 7.71
C LYS A 99 -2.34 -10.66 6.75
N ALA A 100 -2.96 -9.59 6.27
CA ALA A 100 -2.30 -8.65 5.37
C ALA A 100 -1.10 -7.97 6.04
N LEU A 101 -1.25 -7.58 7.31
CA LEU A 101 -0.16 -6.98 8.08
C LEU A 101 0.99 -7.95 8.29
N GLU A 102 0.70 -9.21 8.64
CA GLU A 102 1.75 -10.24 8.79
C GLU A 102 2.50 -10.46 7.48
N THR A 103 1.77 -10.61 6.37
CA THR A 103 2.37 -10.76 5.04
C THR A 103 3.24 -9.56 4.69
N SER A 104 2.70 -8.36 4.88
CA SER A 104 3.40 -7.12 4.54
C SER A 104 4.66 -6.91 5.39
N LEU A 105 4.59 -7.23 6.68
CA LEU A 105 5.75 -7.09 7.56
C LEU A 105 6.87 -8.05 7.17
N LYS A 106 6.53 -9.29 6.85
CA LYS A 106 7.53 -10.26 6.38
C LYS A 106 8.21 -9.78 5.10
N ILE A 107 7.44 -9.27 4.16
CA ILE A 107 7.97 -8.71 2.91
C ILE A 107 8.91 -7.54 3.24
N LEU A 108 8.42 -6.57 4.01
CA LEU A 108 9.21 -5.38 4.34
C LEU A 108 10.53 -5.75 5.01
N ASN A 109 10.51 -6.67 5.98
CA ASN A 109 11.72 -7.10 6.67
C ASN A 109 12.72 -7.81 5.74
N SER A 110 12.24 -8.49 4.71
CA SER A 110 13.10 -9.21 3.78
C SER A 110 13.77 -8.32 2.74
N ILE A 111 13.20 -7.14 2.46
CA ILE A 111 13.67 -6.25 1.38
C ILE A 111 14.22 -4.92 1.86
N SER A 112 14.15 -4.65 3.17
CA SER A 112 14.68 -3.40 3.75
C SER A 112 15.96 -3.66 4.53
N ASP A 113 16.88 -2.67 4.51
CA ASP A 113 18.10 -2.73 5.31
C ASP A 113 17.88 -2.15 6.72
N THR A 114 18.97 -2.04 7.50
CA THR A 114 18.89 -1.53 8.87
C THR A 114 18.48 -0.07 8.96
N ASN A 115 18.64 0.69 7.89
CA ASN A 115 18.23 2.10 7.80
C ASN A 115 16.79 2.25 7.31
N GLY A 116 16.13 1.14 6.98
CA GLY A 116 14.79 1.16 6.43
C GLY A 116 14.72 1.44 4.94
N ASP A 117 15.87 1.44 4.24
CA ASP A 117 15.91 1.64 2.80
C ASP A 117 15.53 0.34 2.08
N ILE A 118 14.71 0.47 1.05
CA ILE A 118 14.22 -0.67 0.27
C ILE A 118 15.22 -1.02 -0.83
N ASP A 119 15.55 -2.31 -0.95
CA ASP A 119 16.34 -2.81 -2.07
C ASP A 119 15.62 -2.51 -3.37
N SER A 120 16.27 -1.78 -4.27
CA SER A 120 15.68 -1.30 -5.52
C SER A 120 15.24 -2.42 -6.47
N SER A 121 15.79 -3.62 -6.32
CA SER A 121 15.39 -4.78 -7.13
C SER A 121 13.99 -5.29 -6.82
N TYR A 122 13.39 -4.87 -5.69
CA TYR A 122 12.05 -5.29 -5.26
C TYR A 122 10.99 -4.20 -5.40
N LYS A 123 11.31 -3.07 -6.02
CA LYS A 123 10.34 -2.00 -6.21
C LYS A 123 10.36 -1.46 -7.62
N ARG A 124 9.19 -1.10 -8.10
CA ARG A 124 9.00 -0.46 -9.41
C ARG A 124 8.18 0.80 -9.21
N GLU A 125 8.62 1.92 -9.80
CA GLU A 125 7.89 3.16 -9.68
C GLU A 125 6.55 3.07 -10.40
N LEU A 126 5.50 3.50 -9.70
CA LEU A 126 4.15 3.55 -10.26
C LEU A 126 3.97 4.88 -10.97
N VAL A 127 3.59 4.82 -12.24
CA VAL A 127 3.29 6.01 -13.03
C VAL A 127 1.78 6.17 -13.08
N LEU A 128 1.28 7.24 -12.47
CA LEU A 128 -0.15 7.59 -12.48
C LEU A 128 -0.44 8.50 -13.67
N ARG A 129 -1.38 8.09 -14.50
CA ARG A 129 -1.77 8.83 -15.71
C ARG A 129 -3.25 9.18 -15.69
#